data_89dd8d833bb10fd091e5e37ab1259d58
#
_entry.id   89dd8d833bb10fd091e5e37ab1259d58
#
_cell.length_a   1.000
_cell.length_b   1.000
_cell.length_c   1.000
_cell.angle_alpha   90.00
_cell.angle_beta   90.00
_cell.angle_gamma   90.00
#
_symmetry.space_group_name_H-M   'P 1'
#
loop_
_entity.id
_entity.type
_entity.pdbx_description
1 polymer ?
#
loop_
_entity_poly.entity_id
_entity_poly.type
_entity_poly.pdbx_seq_one_letter_code
_entity_poly.pdbx_strand_id
1 'polypeptide(L)'
;FNTYTDARLAIDTLKKFIKDSGSKNTNQTFELSVKLGIDTKANDQQVRSSVVLPSGTGKKTRIAVIAKGEKVQAAKDAGADFAGTEELVQKIQDGWMEFDVLVATPDTMPLLGKLGRVLGPRGLMPNPKDGTVTADVAKAVKDLQAGKVTFRAEKTGAVVHLPIGKSSFSQDELFANLVAAVQEIRKNKPSASKGTYMESVFVSITQGPGLKIDQNTLVAV
;
A
#
# COMPACT_ATOMS: atom_id res chain seq x y z
N PHE A 1 22.84 13.09 -9.85
CA PHE A 1 21.36 12.92 -9.85
C PHE A 1 20.66 13.86 -8.86
N ASN A 2 20.97 15.16 -8.93
CA ASN A 2 20.35 16.18 -8.07
C ASN A 2 19.30 17.03 -8.82
N THR A 3 18.87 16.59 -9.98
CA THR A 3 17.89 17.36 -10.77
C THR A 3 16.49 16.95 -10.30
N TYR A 4 15.76 17.90 -9.75
CA TYR A 4 14.35 17.72 -9.48
C TYR A 4 13.61 17.71 -10.82
N THR A 5 12.76 16.72 -11.01
CA THR A 5 11.99 16.56 -12.24
C THR A 5 10.52 16.82 -11.93
N ASP A 6 9.82 17.46 -12.84
CA ASP A 6 8.37 17.55 -12.78
C ASP A 6 7.76 16.15 -12.76
N ALA A 7 6.72 15.95 -11.95
CA ALA A 7 6.15 14.61 -11.71
C ALA A 7 5.58 13.97 -12.99
N ARG A 8 4.95 14.76 -13.87
CA ARG A 8 4.42 14.26 -15.15
C ARG A 8 5.55 13.89 -16.10
N LEU A 9 6.58 14.75 -16.19
CA LEU A 9 7.76 14.49 -17.00
C LEU A 9 8.53 13.24 -16.52
N ALA A 10 8.61 13.03 -15.20
CA ALA A 10 9.21 11.83 -14.64
C ALA A 10 8.47 10.55 -15.05
N ILE A 11 7.14 10.56 -14.98
CA ILE A 11 6.30 9.43 -15.41
C ILE A 11 6.53 9.13 -16.90
N ASP A 12 6.54 10.15 -17.75
CA ASP A 12 6.77 9.98 -19.19
C ASP A 12 8.16 9.44 -19.49
N THR A 13 9.18 9.96 -18.79
CA THR A 13 10.56 9.49 -18.94
C THR A 13 10.68 8.00 -18.58
N LEU A 14 10.06 7.59 -17.48
CA LEU A 14 10.04 6.18 -17.07
C LEU A 14 9.27 5.32 -18.07
N LYS A 15 8.16 5.78 -18.61
CA LYS A 15 7.41 5.07 -19.66
C LYS A 15 8.22 4.91 -20.94
N LYS A 16 8.97 5.94 -21.36
CA LYS A 16 9.90 5.87 -22.49
C LYS A 16 11.00 4.84 -22.22
N PHE A 17 11.60 4.88 -21.02
CA PHE A 17 12.62 3.91 -20.61
C PHE A 17 12.11 2.46 -20.73
N ILE A 18 10.87 2.16 -20.30
CA ILE A 18 10.26 0.83 -20.46
C ILE A 18 10.21 0.41 -21.93
N LYS A 19 9.82 1.33 -22.85
CA LYS A 19 9.74 1.06 -24.29
C LYS A 19 11.12 0.79 -24.89
N ASP A 20 12.13 1.57 -24.49
CA ASP A 20 13.49 1.52 -25.03
C ASP A 20 14.28 0.33 -24.49
N SER A 21 14.00 -0.12 -23.26
CA SER A 21 14.69 -1.24 -22.62
C SER A 21 14.36 -2.62 -23.21
N GLY A 22 13.49 -2.69 -24.21
CA GLY A 22 13.06 -3.94 -24.84
C GLY A 22 12.14 -4.82 -23.98
N SER A 23 11.80 -4.38 -22.80
CA SER A 23 10.91 -5.06 -21.84
C SER A 23 9.43 -4.96 -22.25
N LYS A 24 9.14 -5.26 -23.53
CA LYS A 24 7.84 -4.99 -24.16
C LYS A 24 6.66 -5.77 -23.54
N ASN A 25 6.93 -6.86 -22.86
CA ASN A 25 5.88 -7.79 -22.38
C ASN A 25 5.67 -7.77 -20.86
N THR A 26 6.38 -6.95 -20.11
CA THR A 26 6.24 -6.90 -18.66
C THR A 26 5.45 -5.66 -18.23
N ASN A 27 4.29 -5.89 -17.64
CA ASN A 27 3.50 -4.82 -17.02
C ASN A 27 4.17 -4.39 -15.71
N GLN A 28 5.19 -3.54 -15.82
CA GLN A 28 6.03 -3.10 -14.70
C GLN A 28 5.23 -2.23 -13.72
N THR A 29 5.62 -2.30 -12.45
CA THR A 29 5.00 -1.49 -11.39
C THR A 29 5.72 -0.15 -11.28
N PHE A 30 4.95 0.93 -11.19
CA PHE A 30 5.43 2.23 -10.76
C PHE A 30 5.35 2.30 -9.24
N GLU A 31 6.43 2.71 -8.62
CA GLU A 31 6.58 2.78 -7.16
C GLU A 31 6.98 4.18 -6.73
N LEU A 32 6.34 4.63 -5.65
CA LEU A 32 6.66 5.85 -4.95
C LEU A 32 7.53 5.51 -3.74
N SER A 33 8.64 6.22 -3.59
CA SER A 33 9.50 6.14 -2.40
C SER A 33 9.63 7.53 -1.79
N VAL A 34 9.24 7.68 -0.53
CA VAL A 34 9.30 8.95 0.19
C VAL A 34 10.16 8.80 1.43
N LYS A 35 11.22 9.59 1.50
CA LYS A 35 12.02 9.69 2.72
C LYS A 35 11.42 10.73 3.65
N LEU A 36 11.17 10.33 4.89
CA LEU A 36 10.55 11.13 5.91
C LEU A 36 11.57 11.60 6.96
N GLY A 37 11.44 12.84 7.42
CA GLY A 37 12.22 13.39 8.53
C GLY A 37 11.60 13.03 9.87
N ILE A 38 11.60 11.75 10.21
CA ILE A 38 11.04 11.20 11.46
C ILE A 38 12.08 10.34 12.18
N ASP A 39 11.96 10.28 13.51
CA ASP A 39 12.73 9.31 14.31
C ASP A 39 11.97 7.98 14.38
N THR A 40 12.46 7.00 13.64
CA THR A 40 11.84 5.66 13.57
C THR A 40 11.97 4.84 14.85
N LYS A 41 12.83 5.25 15.80
CA LYS A 41 12.96 4.63 17.13
C LYS A 41 11.89 5.11 18.10
N ALA A 42 11.35 6.32 17.87
CA ALA A 42 10.28 6.88 18.67
C ALA A 42 8.92 6.30 18.25
N ASN A 43 8.21 5.69 19.19
CA ASN A 43 6.91 5.05 18.91
C ASN A 43 5.81 6.05 18.47
N ASP A 44 5.91 7.30 18.90
CA ASP A 44 5.01 8.40 18.58
C ASP A 44 5.26 9.01 17.20
N GLN A 45 6.38 8.69 16.56
CA GLN A 45 6.73 9.14 15.21
C GLN A 45 6.56 8.05 14.13
N GLN A 46 6.04 6.89 14.48
CA GLN A 46 5.79 5.83 13.51
C GLN A 46 4.62 6.19 12.60
N VAL A 47 4.91 6.34 11.31
CA VAL A 47 3.92 6.60 10.27
C VAL A 47 3.43 5.26 9.72
N ARG A 48 2.12 5.04 9.85
CA ARG A 48 1.41 3.89 9.28
C ARG A 48 -0.02 4.29 8.96
N SER A 49 -0.44 4.12 7.73
CA SER A 49 -1.77 4.47 7.26
C SER A 49 -2.11 3.71 5.97
N SER A 50 -3.25 4.03 5.39
CA SER A 50 -3.69 3.49 4.10
C SER A 50 -4.21 4.61 3.22
N VAL A 51 -4.06 4.45 1.91
CA VAL A 51 -4.59 5.35 0.89
C VAL A 51 -5.44 4.56 -0.10
N VAL A 52 -6.54 5.14 -0.54
CA VAL A 52 -7.32 4.62 -1.68
C VAL A 52 -6.82 5.34 -2.92
N LEU A 53 -6.26 4.57 -3.85
CA LEU A 53 -5.75 5.11 -5.11
C LEU A 53 -6.92 5.32 -6.08
N PRO A 54 -7.11 6.54 -6.65
CA PRO A 54 -8.25 6.83 -7.52
C PRO A 54 -8.39 5.90 -8.73
N SER A 55 -7.27 5.51 -9.32
CA SER A 55 -7.24 4.61 -10.49
C SER A 55 -6.92 3.14 -10.11
N GLY A 56 -6.89 2.84 -8.80
CA GLY A 56 -6.50 1.52 -8.31
C GLY A 56 -5.00 1.22 -8.46
N THR A 57 -4.62 -0.03 -8.20
CA THR A 57 -3.22 -0.50 -8.27
C THR A 57 -2.88 -1.19 -9.60
N GLY A 58 -3.89 -1.55 -10.40
CA GLY A 58 -3.72 -2.38 -11.61
C GLY A 58 -3.35 -3.84 -11.34
N LYS A 59 -3.41 -4.27 -10.07
CA LYS A 59 -3.24 -5.66 -9.64
C LYS A 59 -4.53 -6.13 -8.98
N LYS A 60 -5.03 -7.30 -9.36
CA LYS A 60 -6.12 -7.95 -8.63
C LYS A 60 -5.58 -8.43 -7.28
N THR A 61 -6.01 -7.79 -6.21
CA THR A 61 -5.61 -8.15 -4.84
C THR A 61 -6.43 -9.34 -4.38
N ARG A 62 -5.78 -10.42 -3.94
CA ARG A 62 -6.46 -11.58 -3.36
C ARG A 62 -6.73 -11.30 -1.88
N ILE A 63 -8.00 -11.25 -1.52
CA ILE A 63 -8.45 -10.85 -0.19
C ILE A 63 -8.92 -12.08 0.58
N ALA A 64 -8.29 -12.34 1.71
CA ALA A 64 -8.76 -13.32 2.68
C ALA A 64 -9.44 -12.61 3.85
N VAL A 65 -10.55 -13.18 4.32
CA VAL A 65 -11.35 -12.62 5.41
C VAL A 65 -11.55 -13.65 6.50
N ILE A 66 -11.21 -13.27 7.73
CA ILE A 66 -11.49 -14.08 8.93
C ILE A 66 -12.58 -13.38 9.75
N ALA A 67 -13.77 -13.98 9.73
CA ALA A 67 -14.94 -13.46 10.43
C ALA A 67 -15.77 -14.60 11.01
N LYS A 68 -16.74 -14.29 11.86
CA LYS A 68 -17.68 -15.28 12.43
C LYS A 68 -19.10 -15.07 11.92
N GLY A 69 -19.84 -16.18 11.76
CA GLY A 69 -21.27 -16.18 11.45
C GLY A 69 -21.61 -15.48 10.12
N GLU A 70 -22.62 -14.64 10.14
CA GLU A 70 -23.14 -13.92 8.98
C GLU A 70 -22.12 -13.04 8.25
N LYS A 71 -21.10 -12.56 8.96
CA LYS A 71 -20.04 -11.72 8.39
C LYS A 71 -19.17 -12.46 7.36
N VAL A 72 -19.09 -13.80 7.47
CA VAL A 72 -18.40 -14.63 6.47
C VAL A 72 -19.16 -14.60 5.14
N GLN A 73 -20.49 -14.68 5.19
CA GLN A 73 -21.31 -14.61 3.99
C GLN A 73 -21.25 -13.20 3.39
N ALA A 74 -21.38 -12.16 4.22
CA ALA A 74 -21.23 -10.77 3.78
C ALA A 74 -19.87 -10.48 3.10
N ALA A 75 -18.80 -11.13 3.57
CA ALA A 75 -17.48 -11.03 2.93
C ALA A 75 -17.44 -11.68 1.55
N LYS A 76 -18.05 -12.86 1.39
CA LYS A 76 -18.17 -13.55 0.10
C LYS A 76 -19.00 -12.74 -0.89
N ASP A 77 -20.14 -12.21 -0.44
CA ASP A 77 -21.03 -11.38 -1.26
C ASP A 77 -20.37 -10.06 -1.68
N ALA A 78 -19.46 -9.54 -0.85
CA ALA A 78 -18.65 -8.38 -1.18
C ALA A 78 -17.49 -8.69 -2.16
N GLY A 79 -17.26 -9.97 -2.47
CA GLY A 79 -16.25 -10.41 -3.43
C GLY A 79 -14.88 -10.76 -2.83
N ALA A 80 -14.82 -11.16 -1.55
CA ALA A 80 -13.60 -11.72 -0.98
C ALA A 80 -13.27 -13.07 -1.63
N ASP A 81 -12.01 -13.29 -2.00
CA ASP A 81 -11.57 -14.54 -2.64
C ASP A 81 -11.63 -15.71 -1.65
N PHE A 82 -11.33 -15.45 -0.39
CA PHE A 82 -11.37 -16.45 0.68
C PHE A 82 -12.06 -15.86 1.91
N ALA A 83 -13.07 -16.53 2.44
CA ALA A 83 -13.72 -16.13 3.67
C ALA A 83 -14.03 -17.37 4.53
N GLY A 84 -13.65 -17.30 5.79
CA GLY A 84 -13.84 -18.40 6.75
C GLY A 84 -13.53 -18.00 8.17
N THR A 85 -13.58 -18.96 9.10
CA THR A 85 -13.27 -18.75 10.50
C THR A 85 -12.07 -19.62 10.88
N GLU A 86 -12.28 -20.65 11.70
CA GLU A 86 -11.20 -21.52 12.21
C GLU A 86 -10.54 -22.36 11.11
N GLU A 87 -11.29 -22.77 10.11
CA GLU A 87 -10.77 -23.52 8.97
C GLU A 87 -9.70 -22.75 8.20
N LEU A 88 -9.92 -21.44 8.01
CA LEU A 88 -8.97 -20.59 7.31
C LEU A 88 -7.75 -20.31 8.18
N VAL A 89 -7.95 -20.16 9.48
CA VAL A 89 -6.85 -20.03 10.46
C VAL A 89 -5.95 -21.26 10.44
N GLN A 90 -6.53 -22.46 10.41
CA GLN A 90 -5.78 -23.71 10.34
C GLN A 90 -4.98 -23.82 9.05
N LYS A 91 -5.59 -23.53 7.90
CA LYS A 91 -4.90 -23.52 6.60
C LYS A 91 -3.68 -22.58 6.61
N ILE A 92 -3.82 -21.38 7.20
CA ILE A 92 -2.71 -20.44 7.32
C ILE A 92 -1.62 -20.95 8.23
N GLN A 93 -1.97 -21.66 9.33
CA GLN A 93 -1.00 -22.33 10.19
C GLN A 93 -0.21 -23.41 9.47
N ASP A 94 -0.88 -24.15 8.58
CA ASP A 94 -0.30 -25.21 7.76
C ASP A 94 0.56 -24.65 6.61
N GLY A 95 0.67 -23.31 6.51
CA GLY A 95 1.57 -22.62 5.56
C GLY A 95 0.89 -22.10 4.29
N TRP A 96 -0.44 -22.22 4.18
CA TRP A 96 -1.15 -21.65 3.05
C TRP A 96 -1.19 -20.11 3.13
N MET A 97 -0.72 -19.43 2.07
CA MET A 97 -0.60 -17.97 2.02
C MET A 97 -0.89 -17.40 0.63
N GLU A 98 -1.90 -17.93 -0.04
CA GLU A 98 -2.26 -17.49 -1.39
C GLU A 98 -3.16 -16.25 -1.39
N PHE A 99 -2.93 -15.32 -0.46
CA PHE A 99 -3.62 -14.04 -0.35
C PHE A 99 -2.62 -12.89 -0.21
N ASP A 100 -3.04 -11.71 -0.64
CA ASP A 100 -2.22 -10.50 -0.58
C ASP A 100 -2.60 -9.63 0.62
N VAL A 101 -3.86 -9.67 1.06
CA VAL A 101 -4.36 -8.91 2.22
C VAL A 101 -5.26 -9.80 3.07
N LEU A 102 -5.11 -9.70 4.39
CA LEU A 102 -5.95 -10.37 5.38
C LEU A 102 -6.80 -9.33 6.12
N VAL A 103 -8.11 -9.50 6.05
CA VAL A 103 -9.09 -8.71 6.82
C VAL A 103 -9.63 -9.56 7.96
N ALA A 104 -9.79 -8.95 9.12
CA ALA A 104 -10.31 -9.64 10.30
C ALA A 104 -11.36 -8.81 11.02
N THR A 105 -12.28 -9.47 11.70
CA THR A 105 -13.15 -8.81 12.67
C THR A 105 -12.47 -8.72 14.03
N PRO A 106 -12.77 -7.71 14.88
CA PRO A 106 -12.20 -7.59 16.21
C PRO A 106 -12.37 -8.87 17.07
N ASP A 107 -13.50 -9.56 16.90
CA ASP A 107 -13.84 -10.78 17.60
C ASP A 107 -12.94 -11.98 17.26
N THR A 108 -12.27 -11.95 16.10
CA THR A 108 -11.37 -13.02 15.63
C THR A 108 -9.90 -12.72 15.90
N MET A 109 -9.56 -11.53 16.38
CA MET A 109 -8.18 -11.14 16.70
C MET A 109 -7.47 -12.08 17.67
N PRO A 110 -8.11 -12.62 18.73
CA PRO A 110 -7.46 -13.61 19.61
C PRO A 110 -7.02 -14.89 18.89
N LEU A 111 -7.78 -15.32 17.86
CA LEU A 111 -7.41 -16.48 17.04
C LEU A 111 -6.19 -16.18 16.16
N LEU A 112 -6.11 -14.94 15.66
CA LEU A 112 -5.00 -14.45 14.83
C LEU A 112 -3.70 -14.26 15.63
N GLY A 113 -3.78 -14.09 16.95
CA GLY A 113 -2.61 -14.01 17.82
C GLY A 113 -1.67 -15.21 17.66
N LYS A 114 -2.23 -16.41 17.44
CA LYS A 114 -1.48 -17.64 17.18
C LYS A 114 -0.72 -17.58 15.84
N LEU A 115 -1.24 -16.85 14.87
CA LEU A 115 -0.66 -16.67 13.54
C LEU A 115 0.38 -15.54 13.47
N GLY A 116 0.55 -14.77 14.55
CA GLY A 116 1.45 -13.62 14.58
C GLY A 116 2.89 -13.95 14.20
N ARG A 117 3.37 -15.16 14.53
CA ARG A 117 4.72 -15.64 14.19
C ARG A 117 4.88 -15.91 12.67
N VAL A 118 3.79 -16.21 11.98
CA VAL A 118 3.76 -16.55 10.55
C VAL A 118 3.44 -15.32 9.71
N LEU A 119 2.42 -14.55 10.10
CA LEU A 119 1.93 -13.38 9.38
C LEU A 119 2.77 -12.12 9.64
N GLY A 120 3.36 -12.00 10.86
CA GLY A 120 4.12 -10.82 11.28
C GLY A 120 5.32 -10.51 10.39
N PRO A 121 6.25 -11.47 10.17
CA PRO A 121 7.43 -11.26 9.32
C PRO A 121 7.09 -10.91 7.87
N ARG A 122 5.94 -11.38 7.37
CA ARG A 122 5.46 -11.12 6.00
C ARG A 122 4.63 -9.83 5.88
N GLY A 123 4.35 -9.14 6.99
CA GLY A 123 3.56 -7.91 6.99
C GLY A 123 2.06 -8.12 6.69
N LEU A 124 1.58 -9.37 6.76
CA LEU A 124 0.18 -9.75 6.45
C LEU A 124 -0.73 -9.70 7.69
N MET A 125 -0.20 -9.36 8.87
CA MET A 125 -0.99 -9.29 10.10
C MET A 125 -1.98 -8.13 10.05
N PRO A 126 -3.30 -8.39 10.23
CA PRO A 126 -4.31 -7.34 10.26
C PRO A 126 -4.05 -6.32 11.37
N ASN A 127 -4.34 -5.05 11.07
CA ASN A 127 -4.14 -3.95 12.00
C ASN A 127 -5.30 -2.93 11.89
N PRO A 128 -5.82 -2.43 13.02
CA PRO A 128 -6.86 -1.40 13.02
C PRO A 128 -6.43 -0.10 12.31
N LYS A 129 -5.15 0.29 12.43
CA LYS A 129 -4.62 1.51 11.79
C LYS A 129 -4.65 1.44 10.26
N ASP A 130 -4.53 0.25 9.69
CA ASP A 130 -4.60 0.03 8.23
C ASP A 130 -6.05 -0.15 7.75
N GLY A 131 -6.99 -0.22 8.70
CA GLY A 131 -8.40 -0.51 8.42
C GLY A 131 -8.66 -1.95 7.97
N THR A 132 -7.72 -2.87 8.26
CA THR A 132 -7.86 -4.31 7.98
C THR A 132 -8.49 -5.07 9.14
N VAL A 133 -8.65 -4.42 10.31
CA VAL A 133 -9.47 -4.91 11.42
C VAL A 133 -10.70 -4.02 11.53
N THR A 134 -11.85 -4.55 11.15
CA THR A 134 -13.11 -3.79 11.13
C THR A 134 -14.31 -4.69 11.40
N ALA A 135 -15.37 -4.09 11.94
CA ALA A 135 -16.66 -4.77 12.10
C ALA A 135 -17.42 -4.85 10.76
N ASP A 136 -17.22 -3.86 9.87
CA ASP A 136 -17.81 -3.79 8.53
C ASP A 136 -16.85 -4.38 7.49
N VAL A 137 -16.94 -5.69 7.35
CA VAL A 137 -16.09 -6.46 6.45
C VAL A 137 -16.40 -6.16 4.98
N ALA A 138 -17.67 -5.96 4.66
CA ALA A 138 -18.11 -5.73 3.28
C ALA A 138 -17.52 -4.44 2.72
N LYS A 139 -17.52 -3.37 3.51
CA LYS A 139 -16.90 -2.11 3.13
C LYS A 139 -15.38 -2.25 2.96
N ALA A 140 -14.71 -2.92 3.90
CA ALA A 140 -13.27 -3.12 3.82
C ALA A 140 -12.85 -3.89 2.57
N VAL A 141 -13.59 -4.94 2.19
CA VAL A 141 -13.34 -5.71 0.97
C VAL A 141 -13.51 -4.83 -0.27
N LYS A 142 -14.57 -4.04 -0.35
CA LYS A 142 -14.81 -3.12 -1.47
C LYS A 142 -13.71 -2.05 -1.58
N ASP A 143 -13.28 -1.47 -0.46
CA ASP A 143 -12.19 -0.47 -0.44
C ASP A 143 -10.87 -1.08 -0.94
N LEU A 144 -10.55 -2.31 -0.53
CA LEU A 144 -9.36 -3.03 -0.98
C LEU A 144 -9.41 -3.36 -2.47
N GLN A 145 -10.58 -3.76 -2.98
CA GLN A 145 -10.80 -3.98 -4.41
C GLN A 145 -10.72 -2.68 -5.23
N ALA A 146 -11.17 -1.56 -4.64
CA ALA A 146 -11.06 -0.23 -5.24
C ALA A 146 -9.62 0.32 -5.28
N GLY A 147 -8.63 -0.42 -4.72
CA GLY A 147 -7.23 -0.02 -4.76
C GLY A 147 -6.71 0.61 -3.48
N LYS A 148 -7.29 0.27 -2.33
CA LYS A 148 -6.73 0.67 -1.04
C LYS A 148 -5.40 -0.02 -0.80
N VAL A 149 -4.35 0.77 -0.60
CA VAL A 149 -2.99 0.30 -0.30
C VAL A 149 -2.58 0.80 1.06
N THR A 150 -1.98 -0.08 1.85
CA THR A 150 -1.41 0.27 3.16
C THR A 150 0.05 0.65 3.00
N PHE A 151 0.50 1.62 3.77
CA PHE A 151 1.90 2.01 3.83
C PHE A 151 2.38 2.20 5.26
N ARG A 152 3.65 1.97 5.45
CA ARG A 152 4.34 2.22 6.74
C ARG A 152 5.73 2.74 6.48
N ALA A 153 6.21 3.61 7.37
CA ALA A 153 7.61 4.00 7.36
C ALA A 153 8.47 2.81 7.84
N GLU A 154 9.51 2.51 7.11
CA GLU A 154 10.48 1.48 7.52
C GLU A 154 11.25 1.94 8.75
N LYS A 155 11.55 0.99 9.64
CA LYS A 155 12.33 1.28 10.86
C LYS A 155 13.77 1.72 10.56
N THR A 156 14.31 1.28 9.44
CA THR A 156 15.65 1.62 8.99
C THR A 156 15.54 2.64 7.86
N GLY A 157 15.91 3.90 8.10
CA GLY A 157 15.93 4.94 7.08
C GLY A 157 14.69 5.81 6.93
N ALA A 158 13.59 5.52 7.64
CA ALA A 158 12.35 6.31 7.60
C ALA A 158 11.77 6.49 6.20
N VAL A 159 11.86 5.48 5.36
CA VAL A 159 11.34 5.49 3.99
C VAL A 159 9.98 4.81 3.93
N VAL A 160 9.06 5.40 3.19
CA VAL A 160 7.77 4.81 2.81
C VAL A 160 7.86 4.36 1.37
N HIS A 161 7.52 3.11 1.10
CA HIS A 161 7.39 2.54 -0.24
C HIS A 161 5.92 2.24 -0.54
N LEU A 162 5.46 2.63 -1.73
CA LEU A 162 4.06 2.49 -2.13
C LEU A 162 3.95 2.26 -3.64
N PRO A 163 3.29 1.19 -4.11
CA PRO A 163 2.96 1.03 -5.53
C PRO A 163 1.87 2.04 -5.90
N ILE A 164 2.06 2.76 -7.01
CA ILE A 164 1.13 3.77 -7.52
C ILE A 164 0.42 3.37 -8.81
N GLY A 165 0.77 2.22 -9.39
CA GLY A 165 0.10 1.69 -10.57
C GLY A 165 1.01 0.84 -11.44
N LYS A 166 0.51 0.50 -12.61
CA LYS A 166 1.20 -0.32 -13.61
C LYS A 166 1.57 0.50 -14.84
N SER A 167 2.52 0.01 -15.63
CA SER A 167 2.95 0.65 -16.87
C SER A 167 1.84 0.73 -17.93
N SER A 168 0.80 -0.10 -17.79
CA SER A 168 -0.41 -0.06 -18.63
C SER A 168 -1.30 1.16 -18.38
N PHE A 169 -1.16 1.81 -17.22
CA PHE A 169 -1.94 3.01 -16.88
C PHE A 169 -1.53 4.20 -17.74
N SER A 170 -2.46 5.12 -17.96
CA SER A 170 -2.16 6.41 -18.58
C SER A 170 -1.25 7.26 -17.68
N GLN A 171 -0.69 8.33 -18.23
CA GLN A 171 0.09 9.30 -17.44
C GLN A 171 -0.78 9.96 -16.37
N ASP A 172 -2.01 10.33 -16.73
CA ASP A 172 -2.93 11.03 -15.82
C ASP A 172 -3.38 10.13 -14.66
N GLU A 173 -3.64 8.84 -14.91
CA GLU A 173 -3.97 7.86 -13.87
C GLU A 173 -2.81 7.67 -12.88
N LEU A 174 -1.58 7.54 -13.38
CA LEU A 174 -0.40 7.43 -12.53
C LEU A 174 -0.15 8.71 -11.73
N PHE A 175 -0.35 9.87 -12.36
CA PHE A 175 -0.21 11.17 -11.71
C PHE A 175 -1.27 11.37 -10.61
N ALA A 176 -2.53 11.04 -10.87
CA ALA A 176 -3.61 11.11 -9.89
C ALA A 176 -3.32 10.22 -8.68
N ASN A 177 -2.86 8.99 -8.91
CA ASN A 177 -2.46 8.07 -7.85
C ASN A 177 -1.27 8.60 -7.05
N LEU A 178 -0.28 9.17 -7.73
CA LEU A 178 0.90 9.78 -7.10
C LEU A 178 0.51 10.93 -6.16
N VAL A 179 -0.33 11.84 -6.65
CA VAL A 179 -0.82 13.00 -5.87
C VAL A 179 -1.60 12.53 -4.65
N ALA A 180 -2.54 11.59 -4.83
CA ALA A 180 -3.33 11.03 -3.73
C ALA A 180 -2.43 10.37 -2.65
N ALA A 181 -1.42 9.60 -3.07
CA ALA A 181 -0.48 8.95 -2.16
C ALA A 181 0.34 9.98 -1.37
N VAL A 182 0.90 10.99 -2.03
CA VAL A 182 1.71 12.03 -1.38
C VAL A 182 0.87 12.88 -0.43
N GLN A 183 -0.35 13.24 -0.81
CA GLN A 183 -1.28 13.98 0.06
C GLN A 183 -1.61 13.19 1.32
N GLU A 184 -1.87 11.90 1.20
CA GLU A 184 -2.19 11.05 2.35
C GLU A 184 -0.98 10.88 3.28
N ILE A 185 0.24 10.70 2.73
CA ILE A 185 1.47 10.69 3.53
C ILE A 185 1.63 12.02 4.28
N ARG A 186 1.35 13.15 3.63
CA ARG A 186 1.46 14.49 4.24
C ARG A 186 0.45 14.69 5.38
N LYS A 187 -0.79 14.23 5.23
CA LYS A 187 -1.82 14.28 6.27
C LYS A 187 -1.43 13.50 7.53
N ASN A 188 -0.68 12.42 7.35
CA ASN A 188 -0.25 11.54 8.45
C ASN A 188 1.05 12.01 9.12
N LYS A 189 1.43 13.29 8.99
CA LYS A 189 2.58 13.86 9.70
C LYS A 189 2.37 13.75 11.21
N PRO A 190 3.27 13.07 11.95
CA PRO A 190 3.22 13.03 13.41
C PRO A 190 3.42 14.42 14.00
N SER A 191 2.68 14.77 15.04
CA SER A 191 2.83 16.06 15.74
C SER A 191 4.20 16.21 16.39
N ALA A 192 4.82 15.11 16.78
CA ALA A 192 6.16 15.07 17.37
C ALA A 192 7.30 15.26 16.34
N SER A 193 7.02 15.17 15.03
CA SER A 193 8.03 15.37 13.99
C SER A 193 8.39 16.85 13.85
N LYS A 194 9.65 17.19 14.11
CA LYS A 194 10.22 18.54 13.97
C LYS A 194 10.94 18.68 12.63
N GLY A 195 10.88 19.87 12.04
CA GLY A 195 11.57 20.16 10.78
C GLY A 195 10.83 19.69 9.52
N THR A 196 11.60 19.43 8.46
CA THR A 196 11.06 19.01 7.15
C THR A 196 10.57 17.57 7.22
N TYR A 197 9.25 17.37 7.08
CA TYR A 197 8.65 16.04 7.18
C TYR A 197 8.94 15.15 5.98
N MET A 198 8.79 15.66 4.77
CA MET A 198 9.14 14.94 3.54
C MET A 198 10.49 15.47 3.03
N GLU A 199 11.57 14.70 3.19
CA GLU A 199 12.91 15.10 2.77
C GLU A 199 13.12 14.93 1.27
N SER A 200 12.64 13.84 0.72
CA SER A 200 12.74 13.54 -0.72
C SER A 200 11.65 12.61 -1.19
N VAL A 201 11.25 12.79 -2.44
CA VAL A 201 10.24 11.98 -3.14
C VAL A 201 10.87 11.43 -4.41
N PHE A 202 10.75 10.13 -4.63
CA PHE A 202 11.22 9.46 -5.83
C PHE A 202 10.10 8.63 -6.43
N VAL A 203 10.05 8.61 -7.76
CA VAL A 203 9.24 7.64 -8.51
C VAL A 203 10.19 6.75 -9.29
N SER A 204 9.96 5.46 -9.24
CA SER A 204 10.73 4.43 -9.91
C SER A 204 9.83 3.40 -10.58
N ILE A 205 10.43 2.55 -11.38
CA ILE A 205 9.77 1.37 -11.95
C ILE A 205 10.53 0.12 -11.59
N THR A 206 9.86 -1.02 -11.62
CA THR A 206 10.50 -2.32 -11.36
C THR A 206 11.70 -2.51 -12.29
N GLN A 207 12.88 -2.75 -11.72
CA GLN A 207 14.17 -2.91 -12.44
C GLN A 207 14.59 -1.69 -13.28
N GLY A 208 14.12 -0.50 -12.95
CA GLY A 208 14.46 0.73 -13.66
C GLY A 208 15.03 1.82 -12.76
N PRO A 209 15.37 2.98 -13.34
CA PRO A 209 15.89 4.11 -12.59
C PRO A 209 14.84 4.73 -11.67
N GLY A 210 15.31 5.34 -10.57
CA GLY A 210 14.51 6.20 -9.71
C GLY A 210 14.74 7.67 -10.05
N LEU A 211 13.66 8.43 -10.27
CA LEU A 211 13.70 9.85 -10.55
C LEU A 211 13.24 10.66 -9.35
N LYS A 212 14.03 11.64 -8.95
CA LYS A 212 13.69 12.55 -7.86
C LYS A 212 12.68 13.60 -8.35
N ILE A 213 11.57 13.74 -7.61
CA ILE A 213 10.45 14.62 -7.97
C ILE A 213 10.50 15.89 -7.13
N ASP A 214 10.21 17.02 -7.77
CA ASP A 214 9.97 18.27 -7.06
C ASP A 214 8.61 18.19 -6.35
N GLN A 215 8.64 18.29 -5.02
CA GLN A 215 7.45 18.24 -4.18
C GLN A 215 6.50 19.41 -4.44
N ASN A 216 7.00 20.53 -4.96
CA ASN A 216 6.18 21.70 -5.27
C ASN A 216 5.25 21.43 -6.46
N THR A 217 5.64 20.56 -7.40
CA THR A 217 4.79 20.16 -8.52
C THR A 217 3.61 19.27 -8.11
N LEU A 218 3.65 18.70 -6.91
CA LEU A 218 2.59 17.84 -6.35
C LEU A 218 1.57 18.60 -5.48
N VAL A 219 1.77 19.89 -5.27
CA VAL A 219 0.88 20.74 -4.45
C VAL A 219 -0.12 21.51 -5.31
N ALA A 220 0.09 21.60 -6.62
CA ALA A 220 -0.64 22.44 -7.54
C ALA A 220 -1.83 21.74 -8.23
N VAL A 221 -2.63 20.97 -7.46
CA VAL A 221 -3.94 20.48 -7.91
C VAL A 221 -4.96 20.63 -6.79
#